data_4be454fc8a4344d50d967bb73a1a0fcd
#
_entry.id   4be454fc8a4344d50d967bb73a1a0fcd
#
_cell.length_a   1.000
_cell.length_b   1.000
_cell.length_c   1.000
_cell.angle_alpha   90.00
_cell.angle_beta   90.00
_cell.angle_gamma   90.00
#
_symmetry.space_group_name_H-M   'P 1'
#
loop_
_entity.id
_entity.type
_entity.pdbx_description
1 polymer ?
#
loop_
_entity_poly.entity_id
_entity_poly.type
_entity_poly.pdbx_seq_one_letter_code
_entity_poly.pdbx_strand_id
1 'polypeptide(L)'
;MNVLKVSSKSNANSVAGALAAAIRDFSEAELQAVGAGAVNQSVKAIAIASGFLAPSGIVLYAQPSFEAIQIDGEDRTAIRFKITSQKI
;
A
#
# COMPACT_ATOMS: atom_id res chain seq x y z
N MET A 1 -11.36 -6.62 -3.12
CA MET A 1 -10.12 -5.83 -3.20
C MET A 1 -9.38 -5.93 -1.88
N ASN A 2 -8.08 -6.15 -1.92
CA ASN A 2 -7.27 -6.24 -0.71
C ASN A 2 -6.89 -4.87 -0.22
N VAL A 3 -7.27 -4.58 1.03
CA VAL A 3 -6.85 -3.36 1.72
C VAL A 3 -5.90 -3.75 2.85
N LEU A 4 -4.68 -3.22 2.79
CA LEU A 4 -3.68 -3.41 3.82
C LEU A 4 -3.64 -2.15 4.69
N LYS A 5 -3.86 -2.30 5.98
CA LYS A 5 -3.77 -1.19 6.92
C LYS A 5 -2.34 -1.06 7.40
N VAL A 6 -1.77 0.14 7.22
CA VAL A 6 -0.37 0.41 7.56
C VAL A 6 -0.32 1.39 8.72
N SER A 7 0.51 1.10 9.70
CA SER A 7 0.76 2.00 10.84
C SER A 7 2.20 2.51 10.79
N SER A 8 2.50 3.50 11.62
CA SER A 8 3.87 4.00 11.77
C SER A 8 4.84 2.91 12.26
N LYS A 9 4.31 1.87 12.89
CA LYS A 9 5.11 0.76 13.45
C LYS A 9 5.12 -0.46 12.53
N SER A 10 4.43 -0.42 11.40
CA SER A 10 4.43 -1.52 10.45
C SER A 10 5.82 -1.73 9.88
N ASN A 11 6.21 -2.99 9.73
CA ASN A 11 7.47 -3.35 9.07
C ASN A 11 7.27 -3.21 7.56
N ALA A 12 8.02 -2.32 6.94
CA ALA A 12 7.87 -2.01 5.51
C ALA A 12 8.14 -3.23 4.62
N ASN A 13 9.10 -4.09 4.99
CA ASN A 13 9.38 -5.31 4.23
C ASN A 13 8.22 -6.29 4.29
N SER A 14 7.59 -6.45 5.45
CA SER A 14 6.44 -7.34 5.61
C SER A 14 5.23 -6.83 4.83
N VAL A 15 4.98 -5.52 4.89
CA VAL A 15 3.90 -4.90 4.10
C VAL A 15 4.18 -5.08 2.60
N ALA A 16 5.44 -4.90 2.18
CA ALA A 16 5.84 -5.09 0.79
C ALA A 16 5.60 -6.51 0.31
N GLY A 17 5.91 -7.50 1.14
CA GLY A 17 5.65 -8.91 0.83
C GLY A 17 4.17 -9.18 0.61
N ALA A 18 3.32 -8.67 1.52
CA ALA A 18 1.87 -8.80 1.39
C ALA A 18 1.34 -8.06 0.16
N LEU A 19 1.86 -6.87 -0.12
CA LEU A 19 1.49 -6.09 -1.30
C LEU A 19 1.87 -6.84 -2.59
N ALA A 20 3.09 -7.37 -2.67
CA ALA A 20 3.54 -8.13 -3.84
C ALA A 20 2.66 -9.36 -4.08
N ALA A 21 2.28 -10.08 -3.01
CA ALA A 21 1.37 -11.22 -3.12
C ALA A 21 0.00 -10.79 -3.66
N ALA A 22 -0.55 -9.70 -3.16
CA ALA A 22 -1.84 -9.18 -3.63
C ALA A 22 -1.78 -8.79 -5.11
N ILE A 23 -0.70 -8.16 -5.54
CA ILE A 23 -0.51 -7.79 -6.94
C ILE A 23 -0.44 -9.02 -7.83
N ARG A 24 0.29 -10.08 -7.41
CA ARG A 24 0.37 -11.32 -8.18
C ARG A 24 -0.98 -11.99 -8.32
N ASP A 25 -1.80 -11.93 -7.25
CA ASP A 25 -3.09 -12.62 -7.24
C ASP A 25 -4.21 -11.81 -7.90
N PHE A 26 -4.21 -10.50 -7.73
CA PHE A 26 -5.35 -9.64 -8.10
C PHE A 26 -5.02 -8.49 -9.03
N SER A 27 -3.75 -8.27 -9.34
CA SER A 27 -3.24 -7.15 -10.18
C SER A 27 -3.41 -5.77 -9.55
N GLU A 28 -4.08 -5.66 -8.43
CA GLU A 28 -4.25 -4.39 -7.71
C GLU A 28 -4.42 -4.62 -6.21
N ALA A 29 -4.19 -3.57 -5.45
CA ALA A 29 -4.36 -3.57 -4.00
C ALA A 29 -4.53 -2.14 -3.50
N GLU A 30 -4.87 -1.99 -2.22
CA GLU A 30 -4.92 -0.68 -1.59
C GLU A 30 -4.14 -0.72 -0.28
N LEU A 31 -3.48 0.40 0.03
CA LEU A 31 -2.93 0.65 1.36
C LEU A 31 -3.70 1.80 2.00
N GLN A 32 -3.98 1.65 3.30
CA GLN A 32 -4.62 2.70 4.08
C GLN A 32 -3.66 3.13 5.18
N ALA A 33 -3.37 4.43 5.24
CA ALA A 33 -2.41 4.99 6.18
C ALA A 33 -2.99 6.18 6.91
N VAL A 34 -2.91 6.18 8.24
CA VAL A 34 -3.30 7.31 9.09
C VAL A 34 -2.06 7.87 9.75
N GLY A 35 -1.77 9.14 9.45
CA GLY A 35 -0.63 9.84 10.01
C GLY A 35 0.64 9.72 9.16
N ALA A 36 1.56 10.65 9.40
CA ALA A 36 2.77 10.80 8.58
C ALA A 36 3.66 9.56 8.62
N GLY A 37 3.80 8.92 9.78
CA GLY A 37 4.63 7.72 9.92
C GLY A 37 4.09 6.56 9.10
N ALA A 38 2.75 6.38 9.10
CA ALA A 38 2.10 5.34 8.31
C ALA A 38 2.25 5.60 6.81
N VAL A 39 2.14 6.86 6.39
CA VAL A 39 2.35 7.25 4.99
C VAL A 39 3.79 6.93 4.57
N ASN A 40 4.77 7.27 5.41
CA ASN A 40 6.17 6.98 5.12
C ASN A 40 6.41 5.48 4.96
N GLN A 41 5.86 4.66 5.87
CA GLN A 41 6.00 3.20 5.78
C GLN A 41 5.31 2.64 4.54
N SER A 42 4.17 3.21 4.15
CA SER A 42 3.46 2.82 2.93
C SER A 42 4.29 3.08 1.68
N VAL A 43 4.89 4.27 1.57
CA VAL A 43 5.73 4.61 0.42
C VAL A 43 6.94 3.69 0.34
N LYS A 44 7.59 3.41 1.48
CA LYS A 44 8.71 2.46 1.52
C LYS A 44 8.29 1.07 1.09
N ALA A 45 7.13 0.59 1.56
CA ALA A 45 6.61 -0.72 1.19
C ALA A 45 6.35 -0.82 -0.32
N ILE A 46 5.79 0.23 -0.91
CA ILE A 46 5.54 0.26 -2.36
C ILE A 46 6.88 0.17 -3.12
N ALA A 47 7.88 0.92 -2.68
CA ALA A 47 9.20 0.90 -3.31
C ALA A 47 9.86 -0.48 -3.21
N ILE A 48 9.77 -1.12 -2.04
CA ILE A 48 10.32 -2.47 -1.84
C ILE A 48 9.57 -3.48 -2.70
N ALA A 49 8.24 -3.43 -2.72
CA ALA A 49 7.41 -4.33 -3.53
C ALA A 49 7.73 -4.19 -5.02
N SER A 50 8.00 -2.96 -5.48
CA SER A 50 8.43 -2.72 -6.86
C SER A 50 9.69 -3.52 -7.19
N GLY A 51 10.65 -3.58 -6.25
CA GLY A 51 11.86 -4.38 -6.41
C GLY A 51 11.59 -5.89 -6.46
N PHE A 52 10.62 -6.37 -5.66
CA PHE A 52 10.24 -7.79 -5.68
C PHE A 52 9.59 -8.20 -7.00
N LEU A 53 8.86 -7.30 -7.63
CA LEU A 53 8.05 -7.58 -8.82
C LEU A 53 8.78 -7.29 -10.13
N ALA A 54 9.84 -6.50 -10.09
CA ALA A 54 10.61 -6.11 -11.28
C ALA A 54 11.14 -7.32 -12.07
N PRO A 55 11.69 -8.37 -11.44
CA PRO A 55 12.16 -9.55 -12.19
C PRO A 55 11.06 -10.24 -12.98
N SER A 56 9.80 -10.10 -12.59
CA SER A 56 8.64 -10.65 -13.31
C SER A 56 8.10 -9.70 -14.37
N GLY A 57 8.73 -8.56 -14.59
CA GLY A 57 8.28 -7.57 -15.57
C GLY A 57 7.05 -6.78 -15.12
N ILE A 58 6.79 -6.72 -13.82
CA ILE A 58 5.63 -6.02 -13.27
C ILE A 58 6.06 -4.65 -12.77
N VAL A 59 5.35 -3.61 -13.22
CA VAL A 59 5.55 -2.22 -12.79
C VAL A 59 4.36 -1.79 -11.96
N LEU A 60 4.61 -1.16 -10.80
CA LEU A 60 3.57 -0.66 -9.92
C LEU A 60 3.34 0.84 -10.12
N TYR A 61 2.09 1.23 -9.98
CA TYR A 61 1.66 2.62 -9.95
C TYR A 61 0.84 2.83 -8.69
N ALA A 62 1.06 3.94 -8.01
CA ALA A 62 0.35 4.26 -6.79
C ALA A 62 -0.32 5.61 -6.91
N GLN A 63 -1.62 5.66 -6.63
CA GLN A 63 -2.39 6.90 -6.64
C GLN A 63 -2.84 7.20 -5.23
N PRO A 64 -2.31 8.25 -4.58
CA PRO A 64 -2.78 8.66 -3.27
C PRO A 64 -4.07 9.45 -3.37
N SER A 65 -4.92 9.29 -2.37
CA SER A 65 -6.14 10.08 -2.21
C SER A 65 -6.50 10.17 -0.74
N PHE A 66 -7.34 11.15 -0.39
CA PHE A 66 -7.87 11.22 0.97
C PHE A 66 -9.02 10.25 1.13
N GLU A 67 -9.14 9.68 2.34
CA GLU A 67 -10.23 8.79 2.70
C GLU A 67 -10.71 9.14 4.11
N ALA A 68 -12.02 9.40 4.25
CA ALA A 68 -12.60 9.62 5.56
C ALA A 68 -12.85 8.26 6.23
N ILE A 69 -12.36 8.11 7.45
CA ILE A 69 -12.53 6.89 8.23
C ILE A 69 -12.95 7.26 9.66
N GLN A 70 -13.38 6.26 10.43
CA GLN A 70 -13.64 6.41 11.85
C GLN A 70 -12.76 5.46 12.63
N ILE A 71 -12.11 5.99 13.68
CA ILE A 71 -11.31 5.20 14.62
C ILE A 71 -11.87 5.48 16.00
N ASP A 72 -12.38 4.44 16.68
CA ASP A 72 -12.96 4.56 18.02
C ASP A 72 -14.04 5.67 18.09
N GLY A 73 -14.87 5.77 17.04
CA GLY A 73 -15.94 6.73 16.96
C GLY A 73 -15.52 8.14 16.55
N GLU A 74 -14.22 8.38 16.35
CA GLU A 74 -13.70 9.66 15.91
C GLU A 74 -13.45 9.69 14.40
N ASP A 75 -13.84 10.79 13.77
CA ASP A 75 -13.56 10.99 12.36
C ASP A 75 -12.08 11.30 12.16
N ARG A 76 -11.46 10.57 11.26
CA ARG A 76 -10.06 10.76 10.89
C ARG A 76 -9.94 10.80 9.38
N THR A 77 -8.90 11.45 8.92
CA THR A 77 -8.57 11.46 7.49
C THR A 77 -7.36 10.57 7.27
N ALA A 78 -7.55 9.54 6.45
CA ALA A 78 -6.49 8.65 6.03
C ALA A 78 -5.99 9.04 4.64
N ILE A 79 -4.80 8.57 4.30
CA ILE A 79 -4.33 8.53 2.93
C ILE A 79 -4.54 7.10 2.43
N ARG A 80 -5.23 6.98 1.31
CA ARG A 80 -5.37 5.72 0.59
C ARG A 80 -4.43 5.72 -0.59
N PHE A 81 -3.65 4.66 -0.73
CA PHE A 81 -2.87 4.42 -1.94
C PHE A 81 -3.56 3.34 -2.74
N LYS A 82 -4.08 3.69 -3.90
CA LYS A 82 -4.55 2.68 -4.84
C LYS A 82 -3.37 2.22 -5.67
N ILE A 83 -3.04 0.94 -5.57
CA ILE A 83 -1.89 0.35 -6.25
C ILE A 83 -2.41 -0.46 -7.44
N THR A 84 -1.96 -0.09 -8.62
CA THR A 84 -2.25 -0.84 -9.84
C THR A 84 -0.95 -1.35 -10.43
N SER A 85 -1.04 -2.30 -11.33
CA SER A 85 0.13 -2.91 -11.93
C SER A 85 -0.04 -3.01 -13.44
N GLN A 86 1.11 -3.03 -14.11
CA GLN A 86 1.17 -3.26 -15.54
C GLN A 86 2.32 -4.22 -15.81
N LYS A 87 2.07 -5.24 -16.59
CA LYS A 87 3.11 -6.17 -17.00
C LYS A 87 3.70 -5.71 -18.32
N ILE A 88 5.01 -5.62 -18.38
CA ILE A 88 5.75 -5.20 -19.58
C ILE A 88 6.56 -6.35 -20.17
#